data_75f0cdb066c04798aee277e9649e2b37
#
_entry.id   75f0cdb066c04798aee277e9649e2b37
#
_cell.length_a   1.000
_cell.length_b   1.000
_cell.length_c   1.000
_cell.angle_alpha   90.00
_cell.angle_beta   90.00
_cell.angle_gamma   90.00
#
_symmetry.space_group_name_H-M   'P 1'
#
loop_
_entity.id
_entity.type
_entity.pdbx_description
1 polymer ?
#
loop_
_entity_poly.entity_id
_entity_poly.type
_entity_poly.pdbx_seq_one_letter_code
_entity_poly.pdbx_strand_id
1 'polypeptide(L)'
;MKTKFFFISCICILAISVSIVACKKSNRTVPVQLLLTDNPTSYDEVNVHILDMKVKMNNDEGWTDLNTKDTTVNLLDYQNGLTILIAEGEVPEGTLKEVRFVLGTDNNIVVGGITHPLQTPSAEESGLKIKIDKHLEETLNTLVLDFDAALSIKEENGNYKLDPVIRWNP
;
A
#
# COMPACT_ATOMS: atom_id res chain seq x y z
N MET A 1 -22.74 10.33 67.13
CA MET A 1 -23.30 10.05 65.79
C MET A 1 -22.62 10.75 64.59
N LYS A 2 -21.63 11.63 64.83
CA LYS A 2 -20.94 12.37 63.74
C LYS A 2 -19.69 11.70 63.16
N THR A 3 -19.08 10.74 63.81
CA THR A 3 -17.88 10.05 63.39
C THR A 3 -18.06 8.91 62.36
N LYS A 4 -19.26 8.32 62.28
CA LYS A 4 -19.57 7.23 61.34
C LYS A 4 -19.77 7.71 59.92
N PHE A 5 -20.22 8.96 59.71
CA PHE A 5 -20.41 9.53 58.38
C PHE A 5 -19.12 9.91 57.69
N PHE A 6 -18.05 10.21 58.47
CA PHE A 6 -16.74 10.59 57.90
C PHE A 6 -16.00 9.41 57.33
N PHE A 7 -16.15 8.22 57.89
CA PHE A 7 -15.48 6.99 57.40
C PHE A 7 -16.13 6.46 56.09
N ILE A 8 -17.44 6.60 55.92
CA ILE A 8 -18.15 6.18 54.72
C ILE A 8 -17.81 7.09 53.53
N SER A 9 -17.62 8.38 53.74
CA SER A 9 -17.24 9.34 52.70
C SER A 9 -15.81 9.09 52.16
N CYS A 10 -14.87 8.70 53.02
CA CYS A 10 -13.48 8.39 52.62
C CYS A 10 -13.37 7.11 51.79
N ILE A 11 -14.20 6.11 52.06
CA ILE A 11 -14.19 4.82 51.32
C ILE A 11 -14.76 4.99 49.91
N CYS A 12 -15.77 5.86 49.72
CA CYS A 12 -16.32 6.16 48.40
C CYS A 12 -15.35 6.94 47.49
N ILE A 13 -14.49 7.78 48.04
CA ILE A 13 -13.51 8.55 47.28
C ILE A 13 -12.34 7.66 46.84
N LEU A 14 -11.99 6.62 47.61
CA LEU A 14 -10.92 5.67 47.27
C LEU A 14 -11.34 4.68 46.18
N ALA A 15 -12.66 4.41 46.02
CA ALA A 15 -13.17 3.49 45.00
C ALA A 15 -13.25 4.09 43.59
N ILE A 16 -13.20 5.42 43.43
CA ILE A 16 -13.31 6.11 42.13
C ILE A 16 -11.95 6.26 41.44
N SER A 17 -10.86 6.08 42.15
CA SER A 17 -9.49 6.29 41.61
C SER A 17 -8.89 5.11 40.83
N VAL A 18 -9.59 4.00 40.62
CA VAL A 18 -9.04 2.77 40.02
C VAL A 18 -9.50 2.52 38.57
N SER A 19 -10.31 3.40 37.98
CA SER A 19 -10.93 3.12 36.66
C SER A 19 -10.34 3.85 35.46
N ILE A 20 -9.10 4.34 35.51
CA ILE A 20 -8.42 4.81 34.33
C ILE A 20 -7.39 3.76 33.90
N VAL A 21 -7.85 2.58 33.53
CA VAL A 21 -7.09 1.76 32.60
C VAL A 21 -7.19 2.43 31.24
N ALA A 22 -6.33 3.40 30.99
CA ALA A 22 -6.11 3.91 29.65
C ALA A 22 -5.64 2.70 28.83
N CYS A 23 -6.49 2.21 27.93
CA CYS A 23 -6.04 1.37 26.83
C CYS A 23 -4.94 2.17 26.12
N LYS A 24 -3.68 1.91 26.44
CA LYS A 24 -2.55 2.38 25.64
C LYS A 24 -2.72 1.65 24.31
N LYS A 25 -3.16 2.38 23.28
CA LYS A 25 -3.03 1.93 21.90
C LYS A 25 -1.57 1.49 21.73
N SER A 26 -1.35 0.26 21.37
CA SER A 26 0.00 -0.22 21.09
C SER A 26 0.56 0.63 19.95
N ASN A 27 1.67 1.31 20.18
CA ASN A 27 2.39 2.06 19.15
C ASN A 27 3.44 1.17 18.47
N ARG A 28 3.24 -0.14 18.48
CA ARG A 28 4.14 -1.06 17.79
C ARG A 28 3.99 -0.91 16.29
N THR A 29 5.12 -0.89 15.61
CA THR A 29 5.21 -0.93 14.15
C THR A 29 5.81 -2.24 13.70
N VAL A 30 5.50 -2.62 12.47
CA VAL A 30 6.02 -3.82 11.80
C VAL A 30 6.57 -3.45 10.44
N PRO A 31 7.68 -4.07 10.00
CA PRO A 31 8.27 -3.77 8.71
C PRO A 31 7.45 -4.39 7.56
N VAL A 32 7.28 -3.61 6.49
CA VAL A 32 6.60 -4.01 5.26
C VAL A 32 7.47 -3.69 4.06
N GLN A 33 7.50 -4.61 3.08
CA GLN A 33 8.08 -4.42 1.77
C GLN A 33 7.05 -4.71 0.68
N LEU A 34 7.00 -3.85 -0.33
CA LEU A 34 6.19 -4.04 -1.53
C LEU A 34 7.11 -4.39 -2.70
N LEU A 35 6.91 -5.55 -3.26
CA LEU A 35 7.58 -6.02 -4.47
C LEU A 35 6.62 -5.96 -5.64
N LEU A 36 7.16 -5.70 -6.84
CA LEU A 36 6.42 -5.72 -8.10
C LEU A 36 6.89 -6.86 -8.97
N THR A 37 5.96 -7.52 -9.65
CA THR A 37 6.19 -8.50 -10.71
C THR A 37 5.22 -8.25 -11.85
N ASP A 38 5.43 -8.88 -13.01
CA ASP A 38 4.55 -8.82 -14.18
C ASP A 38 4.32 -10.20 -14.77
N ASN A 39 3.23 -10.34 -15.51
CA ASN A 39 2.93 -11.51 -16.34
C ASN A 39 3.53 -11.35 -17.75
N PRO A 40 3.93 -12.44 -18.42
CA PRO A 40 4.49 -12.38 -19.77
C PRO A 40 3.54 -11.71 -20.78
N THR A 41 4.11 -10.82 -21.60
CA THR A 41 3.42 -10.13 -22.70
C THR A 41 4.30 -10.08 -23.95
N SER A 42 3.74 -9.68 -25.08
CA SER A 42 4.42 -9.63 -26.39
C SER A 42 4.97 -8.25 -26.76
N TYR A 43 4.92 -7.28 -25.86
CA TYR A 43 5.53 -5.96 -26.07
C TYR A 43 7.05 -6.03 -25.92
N ASP A 44 7.77 -5.06 -26.48
CA ASP A 44 9.22 -4.97 -26.35
C ASP A 44 9.60 -4.41 -24.98
N GLU A 45 8.91 -3.34 -24.53
CA GLU A 45 9.04 -2.76 -23.19
C GLU A 45 7.71 -2.15 -22.74
N VAL A 46 7.47 -2.16 -21.44
CA VAL A 46 6.39 -1.43 -20.77
C VAL A 46 6.98 -0.69 -19.59
N ASN A 47 7.24 0.58 -19.79
CA ASN A 47 7.89 1.44 -18.81
C ASN A 47 6.85 2.22 -17.99
N VAL A 48 6.81 1.98 -16.68
CA VAL A 48 5.86 2.58 -15.75
C VAL A 48 6.62 3.39 -14.71
N HIS A 49 6.27 4.66 -14.59
CA HIS A 49 6.82 5.56 -13.59
C HIS A 49 6.06 5.39 -12.26
N ILE A 50 6.73 4.85 -11.26
CA ILE A 50 6.20 4.67 -9.90
C ILE A 50 6.59 5.91 -9.10
N LEU A 51 5.59 6.71 -8.73
CA LEU A 51 5.80 7.97 -8.02
C LEU A 51 5.72 7.79 -6.51
N ASP A 52 4.70 7.07 -6.02
CA ASP A 52 4.47 6.93 -4.59
C ASP A 52 3.66 5.67 -4.24
N MET A 53 3.92 5.11 -3.06
CA MET A 53 3.21 3.96 -2.51
C MET A 53 2.74 4.26 -1.10
N LYS A 54 1.45 4.03 -0.85
CA LYS A 54 0.85 4.23 0.47
C LYS A 54 0.08 2.99 0.90
N VAL A 55 -0.01 2.79 2.18
CA VAL A 55 -0.79 1.70 2.77
C VAL A 55 -1.88 2.24 3.69
N LYS A 56 -2.97 1.50 3.80
CA LYS A 56 -4.05 1.78 4.73
C LYS A 56 -4.25 0.61 5.67
N MET A 57 -4.13 0.89 6.95
CA MET A 57 -4.36 -0.07 8.02
C MET A 57 -5.84 -0.08 8.42
N ASN A 58 -6.25 -1.07 9.24
CA ASN A 58 -7.59 -1.16 9.83
C ASN A 58 -7.81 -0.24 11.04
N ASN A 59 -7.01 0.85 11.14
CA ASN A 59 -7.00 1.77 12.27
C ASN A 59 -7.54 3.10 11.82
N ASP A 60 -8.41 3.62 11.53
CA ASP A 60 -8.97 4.93 11.10
C ASP A 60 -7.97 6.10 10.97
N GLU A 61 -6.65 5.82 10.92
CA GLU A 61 -5.58 6.83 10.83
C GLU A 61 -5.33 7.34 9.40
N GLY A 62 -6.03 6.80 8.41
CA GLY A 62 -5.87 7.22 7.01
C GLY A 62 -4.78 6.43 6.27
N TRP A 63 -4.07 7.10 5.35
CA TRP A 63 -3.01 6.51 4.55
C TRP A 63 -1.64 6.78 5.20
N THR A 64 -0.80 5.77 5.24
CA THR A 64 0.60 5.86 5.66
C THR A 64 1.49 5.80 4.42
N ASP A 65 2.38 6.77 4.28
CA ASP A 65 3.36 6.80 3.20
C ASP A 65 4.46 5.76 3.47
N LEU A 66 4.88 5.05 2.42
CA LEU A 66 6.07 4.20 2.45
C LEU A 66 7.24 4.93 1.81
N ASN A 67 8.46 4.51 2.14
CA ASN A 67 9.65 4.96 1.46
C ASN A 67 9.65 4.36 0.05
N THR A 68 9.15 5.11 -0.91
CA THR A 68 9.01 4.71 -2.31
C THR A 68 10.24 5.16 -3.08
N LYS A 69 10.74 4.28 -3.93
CA LYS A 69 11.77 4.64 -4.89
C LYS A 69 11.06 5.24 -6.13
N ASP A 70 11.08 6.58 -6.22
CA ASP A 70 10.63 7.32 -7.41
C ASP A 70 11.48 6.89 -8.61
N THR A 71 10.92 6.08 -9.50
CA THR A 71 11.68 5.49 -10.62
C THR A 71 10.75 4.96 -11.70
N THR A 72 11.26 4.92 -12.93
CA THR A 72 10.60 4.21 -14.03
C THR A 72 11.11 2.76 -14.08
N VAL A 73 10.18 1.83 -14.13
CA VAL A 73 10.42 0.38 -14.16
C VAL A 73 9.92 -0.18 -15.48
N ASN A 74 10.77 -0.90 -16.21
CA ASN A 74 10.31 -1.77 -17.29
C ASN A 74 9.71 -3.04 -16.66
N LEU A 75 8.40 -3.19 -16.74
CA LEU A 75 7.68 -4.31 -16.12
C LEU A 75 8.16 -5.66 -16.66
N LEU A 76 8.56 -5.72 -17.95
CA LEU A 76 8.95 -6.96 -18.61
C LEU A 76 10.27 -7.57 -18.09
N ASP A 77 11.07 -6.77 -17.37
CA ASP A 77 12.28 -7.26 -16.69
C ASP A 77 11.96 -8.11 -15.46
N TYR A 78 10.72 -8.04 -14.97
CA TYR A 78 10.26 -8.67 -13.71
C TYR A 78 9.18 -9.73 -13.95
N GLN A 79 9.30 -10.48 -15.03
CA GLN A 79 8.45 -11.61 -15.38
C GLN A 79 8.98 -12.93 -14.82
N ASN A 80 8.19 -14.00 -14.93
CA ASN A 80 8.58 -15.36 -14.58
C ASN A 80 9.08 -15.52 -13.12
N GLY A 81 8.47 -14.80 -12.19
CA GLY A 81 8.78 -14.85 -10.76
C GLY A 81 9.92 -13.93 -10.33
N LEU A 82 10.48 -13.14 -11.24
CA LEU A 82 11.37 -12.04 -10.86
C LEU A 82 10.56 -10.90 -10.26
N THR A 83 11.14 -10.24 -9.27
CA THR A 83 10.50 -9.12 -8.57
C THR A 83 11.48 -7.96 -8.36
N ILE A 84 10.93 -6.76 -8.22
CA ILE A 84 11.67 -5.57 -7.80
C ILE A 84 11.05 -4.98 -6.54
N LEU A 85 11.89 -4.53 -5.60
CA LEU A 85 11.46 -3.75 -4.44
C LEU A 85 11.09 -2.32 -4.90
N ILE A 86 9.83 -1.93 -4.71
CA ILE A 86 9.30 -0.62 -5.09
C ILE A 86 9.05 0.30 -3.90
N ALA A 87 8.76 -0.23 -2.73
CA ALA A 87 8.62 0.54 -1.50
C ALA A 87 8.83 -0.32 -0.25
N GLU A 88 9.25 0.34 0.83
CA GLU A 88 9.38 -0.30 2.15
C GLU A 88 9.11 0.72 3.27
N GLY A 89 8.82 0.23 4.47
CA GLY A 89 8.61 1.10 5.62
C GLY A 89 8.10 0.37 6.85
N GLU A 90 7.91 1.15 7.91
CA GLU A 90 7.31 0.70 9.16
C GLU A 90 5.85 1.16 9.21
N VAL A 91 4.94 0.26 9.50
CA VAL A 91 3.51 0.55 9.63
C VAL A 91 2.98 0.06 10.97
N PRO A 92 1.89 0.64 11.51
CA PRO A 92 1.27 0.12 12.73
C PRO A 92 0.94 -1.36 12.63
N GLU A 93 1.12 -2.12 13.73
CA GLU A 93 0.66 -3.52 13.79
C GLU A 93 -0.85 -3.61 13.50
N GLY A 94 -1.28 -4.70 12.87
CA GLY A 94 -2.70 -4.94 12.58
C GLY A 94 -2.94 -5.50 11.19
N THR A 95 -4.11 -5.20 10.63
CA THR A 95 -4.48 -5.67 9.30
C THR A 95 -4.28 -4.57 8.27
N LEU A 96 -3.42 -4.84 7.28
CA LEU A 96 -3.27 -4.00 6.10
C LEU A 96 -4.46 -4.22 5.18
N LYS A 97 -5.24 -3.19 4.94
CA LYS A 97 -6.49 -3.24 4.17
C LYS A 97 -6.30 -2.95 2.70
N GLU A 98 -5.53 -1.91 2.40
CA GLU A 98 -5.36 -1.44 1.03
C GLU A 98 -3.93 -0.95 0.81
N VAL A 99 -3.44 -1.12 -0.41
CA VAL A 99 -2.26 -0.44 -0.95
C VAL A 99 -2.74 0.57 -1.98
N ARG A 100 -2.17 1.77 -1.96
CA ARG A 100 -2.35 2.78 -3.01
C ARG A 100 -1.09 2.87 -3.84
N PHE A 101 -1.22 2.65 -5.13
CA PHE A 101 -0.18 2.71 -6.13
C PHE A 101 -0.35 4.00 -6.94
N VAL A 102 0.58 4.92 -6.83
CA VAL A 102 0.54 6.22 -7.52
C VAL A 102 1.53 6.20 -8.66
N LEU A 103 1.03 6.44 -9.87
CA LEU A 103 1.84 6.54 -11.08
C LEU A 103 2.17 8.00 -11.39
N GLY A 104 3.37 8.21 -11.91
CA GLY A 104 3.76 9.48 -12.55
C GLY A 104 3.25 9.56 -14.00
N THR A 105 3.66 10.62 -14.69
CA THR A 105 3.23 10.92 -16.06
C THR A 105 4.12 10.32 -17.14
N ASP A 106 5.35 9.90 -16.80
CA ASP A 106 6.37 9.46 -17.74
C ASP A 106 6.27 7.96 -18.07
N ASN A 107 5.04 7.53 -18.43
CA ASN A 107 4.78 6.14 -18.81
C ASN A 107 4.87 5.98 -20.33
N ASN A 108 5.50 4.90 -20.80
CA ASN A 108 5.62 4.63 -22.23
C ASN A 108 5.67 3.12 -22.51
N ILE A 109 5.43 2.77 -23.76
CA ILE A 109 5.51 1.40 -24.28
C ILE A 109 6.38 1.39 -25.54
N VAL A 110 7.14 0.31 -25.72
CA VAL A 110 7.88 0.05 -26.97
C VAL A 110 7.21 -1.09 -27.72
N VAL A 111 6.86 -0.85 -28.98
CA VAL A 111 6.22 -1.80 -29.88
C VAL A 111 6.92 -1.79 -31.23
N GLY A 112 7.51 -2.92 -31.61
CA GLY A 112 8.29 -3.02 -32.85
C GLY A 112 9.48 -2.05 -32.90
N GLY A 113 10.10 -1.77 -31.77
CA GLY A 113 11.20 -0.81 -31.63
C GLY A 113 10.82 0.65 -31.64
N ILE A 114 9.50 0.98 -31.63
CA ILE A 114 8.99 2.36 -31.62
C ILE A 114 8.40 2.67 -30.24
N THR A 115 8.85 3.76 -29.63
CA THR A 115 8.34 4.24 -28.33
C THR A 115 7.06 5.05 -28.52
N HIS A 116 6.02 4.69 -27.77
CA HIS A 116 4.74 5.39 -27.71
C HIS A 116 4.45 5.84 -26.28
N PRO A 117 3.89 7.03 -26.05
CA PRO A 117 3.46 7.44 -24.73
C PRO A 117 2.27 6.60 -24.26
N LEU A 118 2.24 6.26 -22.97
CA LEU A 118 1.10 5.64 -22.30
C LEU A 118 0.32 6.72 -21.53
N GLN A 119 -0.91 6.96 -21.94
CA GLN A 119 -1.81 7.88 -21.23
C GLN A 119 -2.43 7.18 -20.01
N THR A 120 -2.42 7.81 -18.84
CA THR A 120 -2.94 7.26 -17.57
C THR A 120 -3.98 8.16 -16.91
N PRO A 121 -5.11 8.46 -17.54
CA PRO A 121 -6.01 9.56 -17.12
C PRO A 121 -6.59 9.41 -15.70
N SER A 122 -6.68 8.22 -15.16
CA SER A 122 -7.33 7.96 -13.86
C SER A 122 -6.37 7.59 -12.72
N ALA A 123 -5.15 7.18 -13.04
CA ALA A 123 -4.18 6.74 -12.05
C ALA A 123 -3.26 7.86 -11.53
N GLU A 124 -3.18 8.98 -12.27
CA GLU A 124 -2.32 10.12 -11.97
C GLU A 124 -2.85 10.95 -10.79
N GLU A 125 -4.17 11.18 -10.70
CA GLU A 125 -4.71 12.10 -9.69
C GLU A 125 -4.92 11.48 -8.30
N SER A 126 -5.40 10.23 -8.22
CA SER A 126 -5.80 9.63 -6.95
C SER A 126 -5.06 8.34 -6.58
N GLY A 127 -4.29 7.79 -7.51
CA GLY A 127 -3.64 6.49 -7.39
C GLY A 127 -4.63 5.32 -7.43
N LEU A 128 -4.13 4.14 -7.84
CA LEU A 128 -4.88 2.90 -7.88
C LEU A 128 -4.92 2.27 -6.48
N LYS A 129 -6.11 1.87 -6.02
CA LYS A 129 -6.32 1.19 -4.74
C LYS A 129 -6.44 -0.30 -4.95
N ILE A 130 -5.57 -1.06 -4.28
CA ILE A 130 -5.51 -2.51 -4.32
C ILE A 130 -5.95 -3.03 -2.95
N LYS A 131 -7.00 -3.86 -2.92
CA LYS A 131 -7.45 -4.51 -1.68
C LYS A 131 -6.49 -5.64 -1.32
N ILE A 132 -6.04 -5.66 -0.06
CA ILE A 132 -5.08 -6.63 0.47
C ILE A 132 -5.74 -7.52 1.52
N ASP A 133 -6.21 -6.92 2.63
CA ASP A 133 -6.85 -7.59 3.78
C ASP A 133 -5.95 -8.66 4.44
N LYS A 134 -4.68 -8.34 4.67
CA LYS A 134 -3.67 -9.22 5.29
C LYS A 134 -3.35 -8.77 6.71
N HIS A 135 -3.45 -9.69 7.67
CA HIS A 135 -2.88 -9.46 9.00
C HIS A 135 -1.34 -9.48 8.91
N LEU A 136 -0.70 -8.45 9.46
CA LEU A 136 0.75 -8.32 9.43
C LEU A 136 1.37 -9.04 10.65
N GLU A 137 2.47 -9.72 10.40
CA GLU A 137 3.27 -10.41 11.40
C GLU A 137 4.27 -9.44 12.05
N GLU A 138 4.81 -9.78 13.23
CA GLU A 138 5.84 -8.99 13.90
C GLU A 138 7.19 -8.98 13.14
N THR A 139 7.37 -9.92 12.22
CA THR A 139 8.53 -10.03 11.33
C THR A 139 8.30 -9.25 10.04
N LEU A 140 9.29 -9.23 9.14
CA LEU A 140 9.18 -8.59 7.84
C LEU A 140 8.02 -9.16 7.02
N ASN A 141 7.11 -8.30 6.62
CA ASN A 141 5.98 -8.62 5.75
C ASN A 141 6.31 -8.23 4.31
N THR A 142 6.42 -9.23 3.45
CA THR A 142 6.63 -9.02 2.01
C THR A 142 5.31 -9.22 1.27
N LEU A 143 4.90 -8.23 0.48
CA LEU A 143 3.74 -8.29 -0.39
C LEU A 143 4.19 -8.19 -1.84
N VAL A 144 3.81 -9.16 -2.66
CA VAL A 144 4.10 -9.15 -4.10
C VAL A 144 2.85 -8.66 -4.84
N LEU A 145 3.00 -7.56 -5.56
CA LEU A 145 1.97 -6.98 -6.43
C LEU A 145 2.27 -7.41 -7.86
N ASP A 146 1.31 -8.08 -8.47
CA ASP A 146 1.37 -8.51 -9.88
C ASP A 146 0.72 -7.44 -10.76
N PHE A 147 1.54 -6.72 -11.51
CA PHE A 147 1.10 -5.72 -12.47
C PHE A 147 0.91 -6.38 -13.84
N ASP A 148 -0.28 -6.74 -14.19
CA ASP A 148 -0.59 -7.41 -15.46
C ASP A 148 -0.54 -6.43 -16.64
N ALA A 149 0.64 -6.27 -17.26
CA ALA A 149 0.85 -5.36 -18.37
C ALA A 149 -0.05 -5.69 -19.57
N ALA A 150 -0.27 -6.99 -19.86
CA ALA A 150 -1.10 -7.42 -20.98
C ALA A 150 -2.56 -6.97 -20.84
N LEU A 151 -3.11 -7.01 -19.62
CA LEU A 151 -4.49 -6.56 -19.34
C LEU A 151 -4.58 -5.05 -19.14
N SER A 152 -3.48 -4.40 -18.78
CA SER A 152 -3.43 -2.99 -18.45
C SER A 152 -3.34 -2.07 -19.66
N ILE A 153 -2.84 -2.57 -20.80
CA ILE A 153 -2.62 -1.75 -22.00
C ILE A 153 -3.77 -1.90 -22.96
N LYS A 154 -4.32 -0.78 -23.41
CA LYS A 154 -5.35 -0.69 -24.44
C LYS A 154 -4.85 0.12 -25.61
N GLU A 155 -4.92 -0.43 -26.81
CA GLU A 155 -4.65 0.28 -28.05
C GLU A 155 -5.94 0.81 -28.66
N GLU A 156 -6.00 2.12 -28.89
CA GLU A 156 -7.13 2.76 -29.55
C GLU A 156 -6.61 3.69 -30.66
N ASN A 157 -6.83 3.34 -31.92
CA ASN A 157 -6.44 4.14 -33.11
C ASN A 157 -4.93 4.52 -33.13
N GLY A 158 -4.07 3.58 -32.77
CA GLY A 158 -2.60 3.79 -32.71
C GLY A 158 -2.12 4.59 -31.49
N ASN A 159 -2.99 4.90 -30.55
CA ASN A 159 -2.62 5.47 -29.25
C ASN A 159 -2.70 4.37 -28.18
N TYR A 160 -1.80 4.45 -27.20
CA TYR A 160 -1.75 3.50 -26.11
C TYR A 160 -2.20 4.14 -24.81
N LYS A 161 -3.07 3.44 -24.10
CA LYS A 161 -3.61 3.87 -22.82
C LYS A 161 -3.32 2.82 -21.75
N LEU A 162 -2.87 3.28 -20.58
CA LEU A 162 -2.65 2.46 -19.42
C LEU A 162 -3.88 2.55 -18.49
N ASP A 163 -4.55 1.41 -18.32
CA ASP A 163 -5.63 1.21 -17.35
C ASP A 163 -5.16 0.10 -16.39
N PRO A 164 -4.44 0.43 -15.31
CA PRO A 164 -3.66 -0.53 -14.56
C PRO A 164 -4.49 -1.64 -13.93
N VAL A 165 -4.13 -2.89 -14.22
CA VAL A 165 -4.66 -4.09 -13.60
C VAL A 165 -3.58 -4.66 -12.69
N ILE A 166 -3.72 -4.44 -11.37
CA ILE A 166 -2.76 -4.91 -10.37
C ILE A 166 -3.49 -5.80 -9.38
N ARG A 167 -2.87 -6.93 -9.05
CA ARG A 167 -3.37 -7.90 -8.08
C ARG A 167 -2.35 -8.16 -7.00
N TRP A 168 -2.82 -8.46 -5.81
CA TRP A 168 -2.00 -9.02 -4.77
C TRP A 168 -2.15 -10.55 -4.77
N ASN A 169 -1.02 -11.24 -4.79
CA ASN A 169 -0.95 -12.70 -4.67
C ASN A 169 -0.48 -13.04 -3.24
N PRO A 170 -1.35 -13.65 -2.40
CA PRO A 170 -1.05 -14.01 -1.01
C PRO A 170 0.00 -15.11 -0.89
#